data_4dda0d947a493949abd3d5ad28485497
#
_entry.id   4dda0d947a493949abd3d5ad28485497
#
_cell.length_a   1.000
_cell.length_b   1.000
_cell.length_c   1.000
_cell.angle_alpha   90.00
_cell.angle_beta   90.00
_cell.angle_gamma   90.00
#
_symmetry.space_group_name_H-M   'P 1'
#
loop_
_entity.id
_entity.type
_entity.pdbx_description
1 polymer ?
#
loop_
_entity_poly.entity_id
_entity_poly.type
_entity_poly.pdbx_seq_one_letter_code
_entity_poly.pdbx_strand_id
1 'polypeptide(L)'
;MEIKSGALFANKYNKAFRSIMSHKKERYTFTGGRASCKSSFISLVIVILIVMFPSYNAIILRKTAKTLRRSVFEQIVWAINKLGLAKRFKVPKSQTASLPITYIRKNGQVQYIIFAGSDDPEKLKSIKVSSGYFAILWIEEKTEFSPTELQNIKISALRGGNTFYIFESYNPPSATRHWCNREVNIPDPNRMIIHTTYKDIPHEWLGDAIIHDIEQTKLGNMRAYENIYLGIITGTGQNVFENVELREITDKEIASFDYLYSGIDWGYYPDPFAFSTSSFNSSKQTLYIFDELYMKRQGNYEAFQALTTHMKNHGMNIAEDRITADSAEPKSIADFRSWGGSIRGAIKGIGSREASFKWLQGLKKIVIDPVRCPHIADEFTLYEYEIDKHTGDIISGYPDGQPDHGIDAVRYSLESIWRHGGE
;
A
#
# COMPACT_ATOMS: atom_id res chain seq x y z
N MET A 1 -20.22 33.52 8.57
CA MET A 1 -20.99 32.34 8.18
C MET A 1 -20.85 31.34 9.31
N GLU A 2 -21.83 31.21 10.18
CA GLU A 2 -21.85 30.13 11.18
C GLU A 2 -22.16 28.81 10.49
N ILE A 3 -21.20 27.92 10.47
CA ILE A 3 -21.36 26.60 9.88
C ILE A 3 -21.76 25.64 10.99
N LYS A 4 -23.05 25.26 11.05
CA LYS A 4 -23.49 24.13 11.90
C LYS A 4 -22.99 22.83 11.24
N SER A 5 -21.84 22.35 11.66
CA SER A 5 -21.10 21.24 11.02
C SER A 5 -21.93 19.94 10.93
N GLY A 6 -22.76 19.64 11.92
CA GLY A 6 -23.55 18.40 11.93
C GLY A 6 -24.61 18.26 10.85
N ALA A 7 -24.99 19.36 10.17
CA ALA A 7 -25.93 19.32 9.04
C ALA A 7 -25.23 19.20 7.67
N LEU A 8 -23.92 19.37 7.62
CA LEU A 8 -23.15 19.39 6.37
C LEU A 8 -22.38 18.09 6.12
N PHE A 9 -21.80 17.47 7.14
CA PHE A 9 -21.02 16.24 7.03
C PHE A 9 -21.10 15.42 8.33
N ALA A 10 -20.81 14.15 8.24
CA ALA A 10 -20.88 13.21 9.36
C ALA A 10 -19.87 13.57 10.46
N ASN A 11 -20.22 13.27 11.71
CA ASN A 11 -19.42 13.61 12.90
C ASN A 11 -17.98 13.10 12.87
N LYS A 12 -17.75 11.97 12.21
CA LYS A 12 -16.43 11.38 12.01
C LYS A 12 -15.43 12.35 11.36
N TYR A 13 -15.91 13.26 10.51
CA TYR A 13 -15.09 14.25 9.82
C TYR A 13 -14.75 15.50 10.65
N ASN A 14 -15.36 15.68 11.82
CA ASN A 14 -15.15 16.91 12.65
C ASN A 14 -13.68 17.13 13.03
N LYS A 15 -12.93 16.06 13.34
CA LYS A 15 -11.49 16.16 13.67
C LYS A 15 -10.68 16.59 12.46
N ALA A 16 -10.97 16.02 11.28
CA ALA A 16 -10.33 16.39 10.03
C ALA A 16 -10.65 17.85 9.66
N PHE A 17 -11.93 18.25 9.74
CA PHE A 17 -12.34 19.63 9.46
C PHE A 17 -11.60 20.64 10.33
N ARG A 18 -11.54 20.43 11.64
CA ARG A 18 -10.79 21.32 12.55
C ARG A 18 -9.30 21.37 12.21
N SER A 19 -8.69 20.24 11.88
CA SER A 19 -7.28 20.17 11.48
C SER A 19 -7.02 20.93 10.19
N ILE A 20 -7.91 20.82 9.20
CA ILE A 20 -7.83 21.53 7.91
C ILE A 20 -8.00 23.05 8.14
N MET A 21 -9.01 23.47 8.88
CA MET A 21 -9.28 24.91 9.13
C MET A 21 -8.14 25.58 9.90
N SER A 22 -7.42 24.86 10.75
CA SER A 22 -6.25 25.36 11.49
C SER A 22 -4.91 25.04 10.80
N HIS A 23 -4.94 24.50 9.58
CA HIS A 23 -3.76 24.12 8.79
C HIS A 23 -2.71 23.32 9.57
N LYS A 24 -3.18 22.32 10.35
CA LYS A 24 -2.27 21.49 11.17
C LYS A 24 -1.41 20.54 10.35
N LYS A 25 -1.87 20.17 9.15
CA LYS A 25 -1.22 19.27 8.21
C LYS A 25 -1.37 19.81 6.80
N GLU A 26 -0.46 19.42 5.94
CA GLU A 26 -0.54 19.73 4.50
C GLU A 26 -1.30 18.65 3.73
N ARG A 27 -1.19 17.40 4.17
CA ARG A 27 -1.72 16.23 3.47
C ARG A 27 -2.80 15.55 4.28
N TYR A 28 -3.93 15.30 3.63
CA TYR A 28 -5.11 14.65 4.22
C TYR A 28 -5.52 13.48 3.34
N THR A 29 -5.28 12.26 3.81
CA THR A 29 -5.58 11.02 3.10
C THR A 29 -6.87 10.42 3.64
N PHE A 30 -7.91 10.43 2.81
CA PHE A 30 -9.22 9.88 3.10
C PHE A 30 -9.32 8.49 2.50
N THR A 31 -9.29 7.48 3.34
CA THR A 31 -9.40 6.07 2.97
C THR A 31 -10.65 5.46 3.59
N GLY A 32 -11.09 4.31 3.10
CA GLY A 32 -12.24 3.59 3.67
C GLY A 32 -13.20 3.06 2.62
N GLY A 33 -14.33 2.52 3.08
CA GLY A 33 -15.30 1.85 2.24
C GLY A 33 -16.10 2.77 1.31
N ARG A 34 -16.87 2.16 0.41
CA ARG A 34 -17.92 2.85 -0.34
C ARG A 34 -19.01 3.37 0.60
N ALA A 35 -19.80 4.32 0.13
CA ALA A 35 -20.90 4.96 0.88
C ALA A 35 -20.44 5.69 2.17
N SER A 36 -19.17 6.06 2.30
CA SER A 36 -18.61 6.75 3.46
C SER A 36 -18.49 8.26 3.31
N CYS A 37 -19.03 8.85 2.24
CA CYS A 37 -19.12 10.30 1.98
C CYS A 37 -17.77 11.05 1.95
N LYS A 38 -16.66 10.38 1.63
CA LYS A 38 -15.32 11.01 1.54
C LYS A 38 -15.31 12.19 0.56
N SER A 39 -15.71 11.94 -0.68
CA SER A 39 -15.71 12.94 -1.75
C SER A 39 -16.67 14.09 -1.46
N SER A 40 -17.82 13.82 -0.80
CA SER A 40 -18.76 14.83 -0.35
C SER A 40 -18.17 15.75 0.70
N PHE A 41 -17.44 15.21 1.67
CA PHE A 41 -16.74 16.00 2.67
C PHE A 41 -15.63 16.87 2.04
N ILE A 42 -14.79 16.28 1.19
CA ILE A 42 -13.68 17.02 0.56
C ILE A 42 -14.20 18.16 -0.32
N SER A 43 -15.27 17.92 -1.09
CA SER A 43 -15.85 18.95 -1.95
C SER A 43 -16.41 20.15 -1.15
N LEU A 44 -17.07 19.90 -0.03
CA LEU A 44 -17.52 20.97 0.89
C LEU A 44 -16.33 21.78 1.44
N VAL A 45 -15.27 21.07 1.88
CA VAL A 45 -14.06 21.71 2.41
C VAL A 45 -13.38 22.58 1.34
N ILE A 46 -13.24 22.10 0.11
CA ILE A 46 -12.63 22.85 -1.00
C ILE A 46 -13.41 24.15 -1.24
N VAL A 47 -14.75 24.09 -1.32
CA VAL A 47 -15.58 25.28 -1.53
C VAL A 47 -15.45 26.26 -0.36
N ILE A 48 -15.42 25.77 0.87
CA ILE A 48 -15.21 26.61 2.08
C ILE A 48 -13.86 27.30 2.02
N LEU A 49 -12.76 26.57 1.72
CA LEU A 49 -11.41 27.15 1.63
C LEU A 49 -11.30 28.23 0.55
N ILE A 50 -11.90 28.00 -0.64
CA ILE A 50 -11.95 29.00 -1.73
C ILE A 50 -12.67 30.28 -1.25
N VAL A 51 -13.77 30.15 -0.55
CA VAL A 51 -14.53 31.32 -0.06
C VAL A 51 -13.79 32.05 1.06
N MET A 52 -13.13 31.32 1.97
CA MET A 52 -12.42 31.90 3.10
C MET A 52 -11.13 32.61 2.70
N PHE A 53 -10.34 32.04 1.80
CA PHE A 53 -8.99 32.52 1.49
C PHE A 53 -8.90 33.11 0.07
N PRO A 54 -8.68 34.43 -0.08
CA PRO A 54 -8.71 35.10 -1.38
C PRO A 54 -7.64 34.65 -2.39
N SER A 55 -6.50 34.18 -1.89
CA SER A 55 -5.38 33.75 -2.74
C SER A 55 -5.44 32.30 -3.20
N TYR A 56 -6.43 31.52 -2.73
CA TYR A 56 -6.49 30.07 -3.01
C TYR A 56 -7.24 29.76 -4.29
N ASN A 57 -6.64 28.93 -5.12
CA ASN A 57 -7.29 28.25 -6.23
C ASN A 57 -7.13 26.73 -6.02
N ALA A 58 -7.94 25.93 -6.69
CA ALA A 58 -7.95 24.49 -6.54
C ALA A 58 -7.72 23.76 -7.88
N ILE A 59 -6.96 22.69 -7.83
CA ILE A 59 -6.86 21.68 -8.90
C ILE A 59 -7.45 20.38 -8.39
N ILE A 60 -8.36 19.79 -9.16
CA ILE A 60 -9.01 18.52 -8.86
C ILE A 60 -8.66 17.53 -9.96
N LEU A 61 -8.13 16.39 -9.57
CA LEU A 61 -7.58 15.40 -10.47
C LEU A 61 -8.31 14.06 -10.39
N ARG A 62 -8.52 13.46 -11.56
CA ARG A 62 -8.73 12.03 -11.76
C ARG A 62 -7.76 11.48 -12.78
N LYS A 63 -7.57 10.17 -12.81
CA LYS A 63 -6.70 9.54 -13.81
C LYS A 63 -7.14 9.87 -15.23
N THR A 64 -8.43 9.76 -15.51
CA THR A 64 -9.00 9.93 -16.85
C THR A 64 -9.90 11.17 -16.91
N ALA A 65 -9.62 12.09 -17.85
CA ALA A 65 -10.39 13.33 -18.04
C ALA A 65 -11.88 13.10 -18.33
N LYS A 66 -12.22 12.02 -19.06
CA LYS A 66 -13.61 11.67 -19.41
C LYS A 66 -14.53 11.45 -18.20
N THR A 67 -13.99 11.04 -17.06
CA THR A 67 -14.77 10.76 -15.85
C THR A 67 -15.00 11.98 -14.97
N LEU A 68 -14.26 13.08 -15.18
CA LEU A 68 -14.28 14.28 -14.35
C LEU A 68 -15.67 14.92 -14.23
N ARG A 69 -16.39 15.06 -15.35
CA ARG A 69 -17.70 15.75 -15.39
C ARG A 69 -18.74 15.05 -14.52
N ARG A 70 -18.86 13.73 -14.64
CA ARG A 70 -19.88 12.93 -13.95
C ARG A 70 -19.50 12.54 -12.52
N SER A 71 -18.30 12.94 -12.07
CA SER A 71 -17.80 12.64 -10.73
C SER A 71 -17.50 13.92 -9.95
N VAL A 72 -16.24 14.31 -9.86
CA VAL A 72 -15.76 15.41 -9.01
C VAL A 72 -16.32 16.78 -9.40
N PHE A 73 -16.63 17.03 -10.66
CA PHE A 73 -17.24 18.29 -11.06
C PHE A 73 -18.65 18.44 -10.48
N GLU A 74 -19.51 17.45 -10.69
CA GLU A 74 -20.89 17.46 -10.13
C GLU A 74 -20.85 17.47 -8.58
N GLN A 75 -19.84 16.82 -7.99
CA GLN A 75 -19.63 16.82 -6.54
C GLN A 75 -19.32 18.24 -6.00
N ILE A 76 -18.51 19.02 -6.71
CA ILE A 76 -18.25 20.43 -6.36
C ILE A 76 -19.51 21.29 -6.57
N VAL A 77 -20.25 21.07 -7.65
CA VAL A 77 -21.53 21.77 -7.89
C VAL A 77 -22.53 21.47 -6.77
N TRP A 78 -22.63 20.21 -6.37
CA TRP A 78 -23.45 19.83 -5.20
C TRP A 78 -23.01 20.56 -3.94
N ALA A 79 -21.73 20.63 -3.65
CA ALA A 79 -21.20 21.33 -2.47
C ALA A 79 -21.50 22.82 -2.50
N ILE A 80 -21.38 23.49 -3.64
CA ILE A 80 -21.74 24.90 -3.83
C ILE A 80 -23.22 25.12 -3.52
N ASN A 81 -24.10 24.26 -4.01
CA ASN A 81 -25.56 24.34 -3.77
C ASN A 81 -25.89 24.07 -2.29
N LYS A 82 -25.28 23.01 -1.70
CA LYS A 82 -25.47 22.64 -0.29
C LYS A 82 -25.08 23.76 0.68
N LEU A 83 -24.05 24.55 0.30
CA LEU A 83 -23.60 25.73 1.06
C LEU A 83 -24.39 27.00 0.76
N GLY A 84 -25.37 26.96 -0.15
CA GLY A 84 -26.18 28.12 -0.52
C GLY A 84 -25.42 29.19 -1.30
N LEU A 85 -24.32 28.80 -2.00
CA LEU A 85 -23.38 29.70 -2.66
C LEU A 85 -23.56 29.82 -4.16
N ALA A 86 -24.59 29.21 -4.75
CA ALA A 86 -24.82 29.13 -6.20
C ALA A 86 -24.72 30.50 -6.92
N LYS A 87 -25.26 31.57 -6.30
CA LYS A 87 -25.23 32.93 -6.88
C LYS A 87 -23.83 33.55 -6.96
N ARG A 88 -22.83 32.98 -6.26
CA ARG A 88 -21.44 33.48 -6.20
C ARG A 88 -20.48 32.71 -7.08
N PHE A 89 -20.88 31.56 -7.56
CA PHE A 89 -20.07 30.72 -8.43
C PHE A 89 -20.62 30.73 -9.87
N LYS A 90 -19.75 30.89 -10.82
CA LYS A 90 -20.07 30.69 -12.23
C LYS A 90 -19.71 29.27 -12.61
N VAL A 91 -20.72 28.44 -12.83
CA VAL A 91 -20.59 27.02 -13.22
C VAL A 91 -20.79 26.93 -14.74
N PRO A 92 -19.81 26.44 -15.52
CA PRO A 92 -19.95 26.31 -16.95
C PRO A 92 -20.97 25.20 -17.32
N LYS A 93 -21.78 25.46 -18.35
CA LYS A 93 -22.76 24.49 -18.90
C LYS A 93 -22.16 23.46 -19.86
N SER A 94 -20.83 23.45 -20.02
CA SER A 94 -20.13 22.51 -20.88
C SER A 94 -20.42 21.05 -20.52
N GLN A 95 -20.53 20.17 -21.52
CA GLN A 95 -20.68 18.72 -21.30
C GLN A 95 -19.35 18.07 -20.83
N THR A 96 -18.24 18.76 -20.98
CA THR A 96 -16.92 18.35 -20.49
C THR A 96 -16.48 19.25 -19.34
N ALA A 97 -15.67 18.75 -18.42
CA ALA A 97 -15.08 19.54 -17.33
C ALA A 97 -13.86 20.38 -17.78
N SER A 98 -13.82 20.79 -19.06
CA SER A 98 -12.70 21.54 -19.64
C SER A 98 -12.61 22.99 -19.20
N LEU A 99 -13.72 23.57 -18.73
CA LEU A 99 -13.77 24.94 -18.22
C LEU A 99 -13.83 24.95 -16.68
N PRO A 100 -13.12 25.88 -16.01
CA PRO A 100 -13.11 25.97 -14.56
C PRO A 100 -14.45 26.46 -14.01
N ILE A 101 -14.77 26.02 -12.78
CA ILE A 101 -15.74 26.71 -11.95
C ILE A 101 -15.04 27.92 -11.36
N THR A 102 -15.67 29.10 -11.42
CA THR A 102 -15.08 30.34 -10.91
C THR A 102 -15.90 30.93 -9.78
N TYR A 103 -15.18 31.41 -8.76
CA TYR A 103 -15.77 32.19 -7.66
C TYR A 103 -15.39 33.65 -7.84
N ILE A 104 -16.41 34.55 -7.87
CA ILE A 104 -16.20 35.96 -8.09
C ILE A 104 -16.43 36.71 -6.74
N ARG A 105 -15.39 37.33 -6.24
CA ARG A 105 -15.44 38.11 -5.00
C ARG A 105 -16.09 39.46 -5.23
N LYS A 106 -16.54 40.11 -4.15
CA LYS A 106 -17.17 41.45 -4.23
C LYS A 106 -16.24 42.53 -4.81
N ASN A 107 -14.92 42.36 -4.64
CA ASN A 107 -13.89 43.27 -5.20
C ASN A 107 -13.53 42.96 -6.67
N GLY A 108 -14.22 42.03 -7.33
CA GLY A 108 -13.97 41.63 -8.71
C GLY A 108 -12.89 40.58 -8.87
N GLN A 109 -12.19 40.15 -7.83
CA GLN A 109 -11.17 39.10 -7.88
C GLN A 109 -11.83 37.78 -8.23
N VAL A 110 -11.19 37.02 -9.11
CA VAL A 110 -11.66 35.68 -9.59
C VAL A 110 -10.75 34.59 -9.05
N GLN A 111 -11.34 33.56 -8.47
CA GLN A 111 -10.69 32.33 -8.06
C GLN A 111 -11.20 31.15 -8.86
N TYR A 112 -10.38 30.13 -9.03
CA TYR A 112 -10.62 29.04 -9.97
C TYR A 112 -10.63 27.69 -9.26
N ILE A 113 -11.57 26.83 -9.62
CA ILE A 113 -11.55 25.39 -9.38
C ILE A 113 -11.41 24.70 -10.72
N ILE A 114 -10.26 24.11 -10.97
CA ILE A 114 -9.89 23.53 -12.26
C ILE A 114 -9.94 22.00 -12.14
N PHE A 115 -10.39 21.36 -13.20
CA PHE A 115 -10.50 19.90 -13.30
C PHE A 115 -9.55 19.41 -14.38
N ALA A 116 -8.70 18.42 -14.07
CA ALA A 116 -7.74 17.88 -15.02
C ALA A 116 -7.63 16.35 -14.90
N GLY A 117 -7.42 15.70 -16.05
CA GLY A 117 -6.99 14.31 -16.10
C GLY A 117 -5.46 14.24 -16.06
N SER A 118 -4.89 13.15 -15.59
CA SER A 118 -3.44 12.92 -15.64
C SER A 118 -2.97 12.35 -16.98
N ASP A 119 -3.90 12.07 -17.88
CA ASP A 119 -3.64 11.68 -19.26
C ASP A 119 -2.96 12.78 -20.10
N ASP A 120 -2.89 14.02 -19.57
CA ASP A 120 -2.16 15.13 -20.18
C ASP A 120 -1.37 15.94 -19.10
N PRO A 121 -0.20 15.43 -18.63
CA PRO A 121 0.59 16.11 -17.61
C PRO A 121 1.13 17.49 -18.02
N GLU A 122 1.26 17.76 -19.32
CA GLU A 122 1.76 19.04 -19.82
C GLU A 122 0.73 20.16 -19.66
N LYS A 123 -0.55 19.83 -19.74
CA LYS A 123 -1.61 20.79 -19.40
C LYS A 123 -1.50 21.28 -17.97
N LEU A 124 -1.14 20.43 -17.00
CA LEU A 124 -0.97 20.84 -15.61
C LEU A 124 0.15 21.87 -15.43
N LYS A 125 1.25 21.75 -16.20
CA LYS A 125 2.38 22.67 -16.16
C LYS A 125 2.02 24.05 -16.74
N SER A 126 1.12 24.10 -17.70
CA SER A 126 0.72 25.33 -18.41
C SER A 126 -0.41 26.09 -17.75
N ILE A 127 -1.11 25.52 -16.75
CA ILE A 127 -2.22 26.16 -16.08
C ILE A 127 -1.72 27.36 -15.28
N LYS A 128 -2.22 28.56 -15.61
CA LYS A 128 -1.96 29.80 -14.90
C LYS A 128 -3.27 30.37 -14.39
N VAL A 129 -3.23 31.03 -13.25
CA VAL A 129 -4.36 31.78 -12.69
C VAL A 129 -4.03 33.28 -12.72
N SER A 130 -5.04 34.11 -12.93
CA SER A 130 -4.88 35.57 -12.94
C SER A 130 -4.64 36.16 -11.57
N SER A 131 -4.95 35.43 -10.50
CA SER A 131 -4.83 35.87 -9.12
C SER A 131 -4.59 34.71 -8.18
N GLY A 132 -3.72 34.93 -7.19
CA GLY A 132 -3.37 33.90 -6.19
C GLY A 132 -2.51 32.78 -6.75
N TYR A 133 -2.62 31.60 -6.14
CA TYR A 133 -1.88 30.39 -6.51
C TYR A 133 -2.73 29.14 -6.26
N PHE A 134 -2.30 27.99 -6.77
CA PHE A 134 -2.96 26.74 -6.48
C PHE A 134 -2.54 26.23 -5.09
N ALA A 135 -3.37 26.55 -4.11
CA ALA A 135 -3.20 26.14 -2.72
C ALA A 135 -3.80 24.76 -2.43
N ILE A 136 -4.74 24.31 -3.27
CA ILE A 136 -5.54 23.12 -3.03
C ILE A 136 -5.37 22.15 -4.20
N LEU A 137 -4.95 20.91 -3.88
CA LEU A 137 -4.87 19.80 -4.79
C LEU A 137 -5.74 18.66 -4.24
N TRP A 138 -6.69 18.18 -5.04
CA TRP A 138 -7.46 16.97 -4.71
C TRP A 138 -7.23 15.89 -5.73
N ILE A 139 -6.74 14.74 -5.27
CA ILE A 139 -6.49 13.53 -6.05
C ILE A 139 -7.59 12.53 -5.68
N GLU A 140 -8.58 12.39 -6.57
CA GLU A 140 -9.69 11.45 -6.41
C GLU A 140 -9.34 10.12 -7.08
N GLU A 141 -9.69 9.01 -6.43
CA GLU A 141 -9.32 7.65 -6.83
C GLU A 141 -7.79 7.49 -6.94
N LYS A 142 -7.10 7.86 -5.87
CA LYS A 142 -5.62 7.86 -5.83
C LYS A 142 -5.00 6.54 -6.30
N THR A 143 -5.70 5.42 -6.14
CA THR A 143 -5.25 4.08 -6.53
C THR A 143 -5.03 3.91 -8.03
N GLU A 144 -5.65 4.76 -8.84
CA GLU A 144 -5.48 4.74 -10.31
C GLU A 144 -4.14 5.34 -10.77
N PHE A 145 -3.40 6.03 -9.89
CA PHE A 145 -2.15 6.70 -10.20
C PHE A 145 -0.94 5.90 -9.74
N SER A 146 0.21 6.10 -10.39
CA SER A 146 1.48 5.62 -9.88
C SER A 146 2.12 6.62 -8.90
N PRO A 147 3.01 6.17 -7.98
CA PRO A 147 3.74 7.06 -7.07
C PRO A 147 4.53 8.15 -7.78
N THR A 148 5.24 7.79 -8.86
CA THR A 148 6.06 8.71 -9.66
C THR A 148 5.20 9.78 -10.34
N GLU A 149 4.06 9.39 -10.89
CA GLU A 149 3.11 10.29 -11.52
C GLU A 149 2.57 11.32 -10.51
N LEU A 150 2.18 10.88 -9.31
CA LEU A 150 1.72 11.80 -8.26
C LEU A 150 2.81 12.75 -7.77
N GLN A 151 4.05 12.30 -7.70
CA GLN A 151 5.17 13.18 -7.36
C GLN A 151 5.34 14.28 -8.41
N ASN A 152 5.32 13.94 -9.69
CA ASN A 152 5.43 14.91 -10.79
C ASN A 152 4.25 15.90 -10.78
N ILE A 153 3.03 15.44 -10.52
CA ILE A 153 1.84 16.27 -10.41
C ILE A 153 1.98 17.26 -9.25
N LYS A 154 2.39 16.82 -8.07
CA LYS A 154 2.57 17.68 -6.89
C LYS A 154 3.58 18.81 -7.16
N ILE A 155 4.73 18.49 -7.74
CA ILE A 155 5.75 19.48 -8.11
C ILE A 155 5.22 20.49 -9.14
N SER A 156 4.39 20.04 -10.08
CA SER A 156 3.85 20.89 -11.14
C SER A 156 2.69 21.77 -10.66
N ALA A 157 1.83 21.26 -9.79
CA ALA A 157 0.61 21.92 -9.35
C ALA A 157 0.83 22.88 -8.18
N LEU A 158 1.65 22.50 -7.20
CA LEU A 158 1.81 23.23 -5.94
C LEU A 158 3.03 24.15 -6.01
N ARG A 159 2.80 25.40 -6.41
CA ARG A 159 3.84 26.44 -6.54
C ARG A 159 3.27 27.84 -6.37
N GLY A 160 4.12 28.78 -6.04
CA GLY A 160 3.76 30.21 -5.96
C GLY A 160 3.12 30.63 -4.64
N GLY A 161 3.18 29.82 -3.60
CA GLY A 161 2.66 30.14 -2.27
C GLY A 161 3.32 29.32 -1.16
N ASN A 162 2.92 29.56 0.10
CA ASN A 162 3.53 28.92 1.28
C ASN A 162 2.56 28.00 2.04
N THR A 163 1.30 27.91 1.61
CA THR A 163 0.28 27.12 2.29
C THR A 163 -0.39 26.19 1.28
N PHE A 164 -0.29 24.90 1.49
CA PHE A 164 -0.86 23.91 0.58
C PHE A 164 -1.73 22.91 1.32
N TYR A 165 -2.78 22.45 0.64
CA TYR A 165 -3.68 21.39 1.08
C TYR A 165 -3.72 20.31 0.00
N ILE A 166 -3.26 19.12 0.34
CA ILE A 166 -3.32 17.94 -0.54
C ILE A 166 -4.36 16.99 0.02
N PHE A 167 -5.48 16.87 -0.68
CA PHE A 167 -6.52 15.89 -0.38
C PHE A 167 -6.33 14.68 -1.27
N GLU A 168 -6.33 13.50 -0.68
CA GLU A 168 -6.24 12.22 -1.37
C GLU A 168 -7.44 11.37 -0.94
N SER A 169 -8.18 10.82 -1.89
CA SER A 169 -9.34 9.97 -1.60
C SER A 169 -9.29 8.68 -2.41
N TYR A 170 -9.56 7.56 -1.75
CA TYR A 170 -9.64 6.26 -2.40
C TYR A 170 -10.32 5.22 -1.49
N ASN A 171 -10.76 4.13 -2.11
CA ASN A 171 -11.09 2.90 -1.42
C ASN A 171 -9.86 2.00 -1.44
N PRO A 172 -9.42 1.44 -0.28
CA PRO A 172 -8.26 0.56 -0.25
C PRO A 172 -8.45 -0.63 -1.18
N PRO A 173 -7.51 -0.87 -2.11
CA PRO A 173 -7.51 -2.11 -2.87
C PRO A 173 -7.40 -3.31 -1.95
N SER A 174 -7.98 -4.45 -2.34
CA SER A 174 -7.87 -5.69 -1.58
C SER A 174 -6.42 -6.20 -1.53
N ALA A 175 -5.66 -6.01 -2.60
CA ALA A 175 -4.27 -6.44 -2.69
C ALA A 175 -3.38 -5.74 -1.65
N THR A 176 -2.80 -6.49 -0.73
CA THR A 176 -1.93 -5.98 0.34
C THR A 176 -0.71 -5.24 -0.22
N ARG A 177 -0.14 -5.76 -1.33
CA ARG A 177 1.04 -5.18 -2.00
C ARG A 177 0.76 -3.87 -2.75
N HIS A 178 -0.49 -3.45 -2.89
CA HIS A 178 -0.80 -2.21 -3.59
C HIS A 178 -0.12 -1.02 -2.90
N TRP A 179 0.56 -0.19 -3.68
CA TRP A 179 1.41 0.88 -3.15
C TRP A 179 0.67 1.87 -2.21
N CYS A 180 -0.63 2.13 -2.44
CA CYS A 180 -1.44 2.97 -1.55
C CYS A 180 -1.59 2.35 -0.16
N ASN A 181 -1.75 1.01 -0.08
CA ASN A 181 -1.88 0.28 1.18
C ASN A 181 -0.56 0.28 1.97
N ARG A 182 0.57 0.24 1.27
CA ARG A 182 1.90 0.32 1.90
C ARG A 182 2.24 1.73 2.34
N GLU A 183 1.94 2.73 1.51
CA GLU A 183 2.27 4.12 1.80
C GLU A 183 1.60 4.65 3.08
N VAL A 184 0.36 4.25 3.38
CA VAL A 184 -0.33 4.74 4.59
C VAL A 184 0.33 4.28 5.88
N ASN A 185 1.09 3.19 5.85
CA ASN A 185 1.83 2.67 7.00
C ASN A 185 3.18 3.38 7.22
N ILE A 186 3.66 4.15 6.23
CA ILE A 186 4.89 4.94 6.38
C ILE A 186 4.58 6.20 7.20
N PRO A 187 5.24 6.42 8.35
CA PRO A 187 5.03 7.62 9.15
C PRO A 187 5.32 8.90 8.37
N ASP A 188 4.39 9.83 8.37
CA ASP A 188 4.54 11.16 7.77
C ASP A 188 3.97 12.22 8.73
N PRO A 189 4.80 13.06 9.36
CA PRO A 189 4.35 14.04 10.34
C PRO A 189 3.44 15.11 9.72
N ASN A 190 3.49 15.33 8.40
CA ASN A 190 2.66 16.30 7.69
C ASN A 190 1.37 15.71 7.13
N ARG A 191 1.11 14.43 7.37
CA ARG A 191 -0.08 13.73 6.89
C ARG A 191 -1.06 13.42 8.01
N MET A 192 -2.35 13.55 7.73
CA MET A 192 -3.44 13.01 8.54
C MET A 192 -4.20 11.98 7.72
N ILE A 193 -4.33 10.76 8.27
CA ILE A 193 -5.12 9.68 7.67
C ILE A 193 -6.49 9.65 8.32
N ILE A 194 -7.53 9.61 7.50
CA ILE A 194 -8.94 9.55 7.92
C ILE A 194 -9.57 8.33 7.28
N HIS A 195 -9.83 7.31 8.09
CA HIS A 195 -10.54 6.11 7.66
C HIS A 195 -12.01 6.20 8.03
N THR A 196 -12.89 6.00 7.05
CA THR A 196 -14.34 6.08 7.22
C THR A 196 -15.07 4.96 6.48
N THR A 197 -16.19 4.54 7.05
CA THR A 197 -17.05 3.49 6.51
C THR A 197 -18.49 4.02 6.42
N TYR A 198 -19.38 3.26 5.80
CA TYR A 198 -20.80 3.59 5.80
C TYR A 198 -21.40 3.67 7.22
N LYS A 199 -20.82 2.96 8.20
CA LYS A 199 -21.25 2.98 9.62
C LYS A 199 -21.03 4.32 10.30
N ASP A 200 -20.16 5.16 9.76
CA ASP A 200 -19.85 6.51 10.26
C ASP A 200 -20.85 7.56 9.71
N ILE A 201 -21.77 7.15 8.80
CA ILE A 201 -22.67 8.04 8.08
C ILE A 201 -24.10 7.84 8.59
N PRO A 202 -24.87 8.93 8.82
CA PRO A 202 -26.28 8.81 9.18
C PRO A 202 -27.04 7.97 8.17
N HIS A 203 -27.85 7.03 8.67
CA HIS A 203 -28.61 6.08 7.85
C HIS A 203 -29.50 6.78 6.81
N GLU A 204 -30.13 7.87 7.22
CA GLU A 204 -31.02 8.69 6.37
C GLU A 204 -30.30 9.33 5.16
N TRP A 205 -28.95 9.41 5.19
CA TRP A 205 -28.18 9.94 4.05
C TRP A 205 -27.85 8.86 3.01
N LEU A 206 -27.87 7.59 3.41
CA LEU A 206 -27.53 6.46 2.54
C LEU A 206 -28.77 5.93 1.80
N GLY A 207 -29.91 5.91 2.48
CA GLY A 207 -31.16 5.33 1.97
C GLY A 207 -31.20 3.80 2.06
N ASP A 208 -32.44 3.26 2.16
CA ASP A 208 -32.66 1.84 2.43
C ASP A 208 -32.10 0.90 1.35
N ALA A 209 -32.14 1.33 0.09
CA ALA A 209 -31.62 0.51 -1.03
C ALA A 209 -30.12 0.23 -0.90
N ILE A 210 -29.33 1.23 -0.53
CA ILE A 210 -27.87 1.06 -0.31
C ILE A 210 -27.61 0.17 0.89
N ILE A 211 -28.36 0.35 1.98
CA ILE A 211 -28.22 -0.49 3.18
C ILE A 211 -28.58 -1.94 2.87
N HIS A 212 -29.65 -2.16 2.12
CA HIS A 212 -30.02 -3.51 1.69
C HIS A 212 -28.92 -4.19 0.87
N ASP A 213 -28.33 -3.49 -0.10
CA ASP A 213 -27.23 -4.00 -0.92
C ASP A 213 -25.99 -4.35 -0.07
N ILE A 214 -25.67 -3.52 0.93
CA ILE A 214 -24.59 -3.78 1.90
C ILE A 214 -24.84 -5.08 2.67
N GLU A 215 -26.06 -5.27 3.20
CA GLU A 215 -26.40 -6.48 3.96
C GLU A 215 -26.44 -7.74 3.07
N GLN A 216 -26.91 -7.64 1.83
CA GLN A 216 -26.85 -8.75 0.87
C GLN A 216 -25.38 -9.12 0.55
N THR A 217 -24.52 -8.13 0.33
CA THR A 217 -23.09 -8.39 0.10
C THR A 217 -22.45 -9.06 1.31
N LYS A 218 -22.79 -8.61 2.52
CA LYS A 218 -22.29 -9.19 3.77
C LYS A 218 -22.68 -10.65 3.95
N LEU A 219 -23.93 -10.99 3.61
CA LEU A 219 -24.43 -12.38 3.69
C LEU A 219 -23.81 -13.28 2.62
N GLY A 220 -23.66 -12.77 1.40
CA GLY A 220 -23.16 -13.56 0.27
C GLY A 220 -21.64 -13.68 0.20
N ASN A 221 -20.92 -12.63 0.59
CA ASN A 221 -19.46 -12.59 0.51
C ASN A 221 -18.88 -11.63 1.56
N MET A 222 -18.56 -12.16 2.74
CA MET A 222 -18.00 -11.38 3.86
C MET A 222 -16.72 -10.64 3.48
N ARG A 223 -15.83 -11.27 2.71
CA ARG A 223 -14.57 -10.66 2.27
C ARG A 223 -14.79 -9.45 1.35
N ALA A 224 -15.72 -9.58 0.40
CA ALA A 224 -16.10 -8.45 -0.45
C ALA A 224 -16.73 -7.32 0.38
N TYR A 225 -17.60 -7.65 1.33
CA TYR A 225 -18.18 -6.68 2.27
C TYR A 225 -17.11 -5.92 3.06
N GLU A 226 -16.15 -6.65 3.63
CA GLU A 226 -15.05 -6.04 4.40
C GLU A 226 -14.20 -5.10 3.55
N ASN A 227 -13.86 -5.48 2.33
CA ASN A 227 -13.07 -4.62 1.45
C ASN A 227 -13.90 -3.45 0.89
N ILE A 228 -15.06 -3.72 0.28
CA ILE A 228 -15.85 -2.72 -0.44
C ILE A 228 -16.47 -1.69 0.51
N TYR A 229 -17.06 -2.12 1.61
CA TYR A 229 -17.85 -1.25 2.49
C TYR A 229 -17.14 -0.86 3.77
N LEU A 230 -16.21 -1.68 4.28
CA LEU A 230 -15.40 -1.30 5.44
C LEU A 230 -14.02 -0.77 5.07
N GLY A 231 -13.57 -0.95 3.81
CA GLY A 231 -12.24 -0.53 3.37
C GLY A 231 -11.11 -1.30 4.07
N ILE A 232 -11.37 -2.53 4.45
CA ILE A 232 -10.38 -3.43 5.03
C ILE A 232 -9.55 -4.04 3.89
N ILE A 233 -8.25 -4.08 4.06
CA ILE A 233 -7.35 -4.77 3.15
C ILE A 233 -7.45 -6.26 3.43
N THR A 234 -8.25 -6.96 2.63
CA THR A 234 -8.56 -8.38 2.85
C THR A 234 -7.59 -9.34 2.18
N GLY A 235 -6.60 -8.82 1.44
CA GLY A 235 -5.85 -9.57 0.45
C GLY A 235 -6.72 -9.90 -0.78
N THR A 236 -6.12 -10.48 -1.79
CA THR A 236 -6.87 -10.90 -3.00
C THR A 236 -7.54 -12.25 -2.82
N GLY A 237 -7.18 -13.01 -1.78
CA GLY A 237 -7.54 -14.41 -1.60
C GLY A 237 -6.67 -15.35 -2.42
N GLN A 238 -5.61 -14.81 -2.97
CA GLN A 238 -4.72 -15.47 -3.91
C GLN A 238 -3.33 -15.68 -3.32
N ASN A 239 -3.15 -15.31 -2.03
CA ASN A 239 -1.89 -15.51 -1.34
C ASN A 239 -1.53 -17.00 -1.36
N VAL A 240 -0.31 -17.28 -1.78
CA VAL A 240 0.22 -18.65 -1.78
C VAL A 240 0.34 -19.16 -0.34
N PHE A 241 0.69 -18.29 0.61
CA PHE A 241 0.84 -18.65 2.03
C PHE A 241 -0.23 -17.95 2.87
N GLU A 242 -1.31 -18.66 3.20
CA GLU A 242 -2.40 -18.14 4.05
C GLU A 242 -2.14 -18.36 5.55
N ASN A 243 -1.12 -19.16 5.89
CA ASN A 243 -0.78 -19.60 7.23
C ASN A 243 0.31 -18.73 7.90
N VAL A 244 0.56 -17.51 7.41
CA VAL A 244 1.56 -16.58 7.93
C VAL A 244 1.01 -15.79 9.10
N GLU A 245 1.81 -15.68 10.17
CA GLU A 245 1.58 -14.79 11.31
C GLU A 245 2.78 -13.86 11.49
N LEU A 246 2.54 -12.56 11.40
CA LEU A 246 3.57 -11.55 11.66
C LEU A 246 3.53 -11.15 13.15
N ARG A 247 4.59 -11.42 13.89
CA ARG A 247 4.77 -10.97 15.28
C ARG A 247 6.24 -10.90 15.66
N GLU A 248 6.52 -10.16 16.69
CA GLU A 248 7.84 -10.18 17.33
C GLU A 248 8.19 -11.59 17.84
N ILE A 249 9.43 -12.02 17.59
CA ILE A 249 10.05 -13.23 18.16
C ILE A 249 11.17 -12.77 19.08
N THR A 250 10.93 -12.90 20.39
CA THR A 250 11.86 -12.37 21.40
C THR A 250 13.17 -13.16 21.47
N ASP A 251 14.26 -12.52 21.92
CA ASP A 251 15.56 -13.18 22.11
C ASP A 251 15.47 -14.40 23.03
N LYS A 252 14.59 -14.36 24.05
CA LYS A 252 14.33 -15.48 24.93
C LYS A 252 13.67 -16.66 24.19
N GLU A 253 12.78 -16.38 23.26
CA GLU A 253 12.14 -17.39 22.40
C GLU A 253 13.18 -18.01 21.46
N ILE A 254 14.00 -17.18 20.81
CA ILE A 254 15.08 -17.63 19.93
C ILE A 254 16.08 -18.53 20.67
N ALA A 255 16.49 -18.13 21.87
CA ALA A 255 17.40 -18.92 22.70
C ALA A 255 16.81 -20.28 23.18
N SER A 256 15.50 -20.49 23.04
CA SER A 256 14.81 -21.74 23.38
C SER A 256 14.66 -22.71 22.21
N PHE A 257 15.09 -22.33 21.01
CA PHE A 257 15.01 -23.20 19.84
C PHE A 257 16.14 -24.25 19.84
N ASP A 258 15.76 -25.51 19.67
CA ASP A 258 16.72 -26.64 19.69
C ASP A 258 17.58 -26.71 18.43
N TYR A 259 17.00 -26.34 17.28
CA TYR A 259 17.65 -26.44 15.97
C TYR A 259 17.42 -25.16 15.16
N LEU A 260 18.52 -24.64 14.60
CA LEU A 260 18.54 -23.51 13.69
C LEU A 260 18.86 -23.97 12.27
N TYR A 261 18.13 -23.43 11.31
CA TYR A 261 18.28 -23.75 9.89
C TYR A 261 18.60 -22.48 9.12
N SER A 262 19.80 -22.43 8.53
CA SER A 262 20.27 -21.27 7.78
C SER A 262 20.33 -21.56 6.29
N GLY A 263 19.85 -20.63 5.46
CA GLY A 263 19.81 -20.79 4.01
C GLY A 263 20.23 -19.55 3.24
N ILE A 264 20.70 -19.76 2.01
CA ILE A 264 21.10 -18.69 1.09
C ILE A 264 20.44 -18.92 -0.26
N ASP A 265 19.86 -17.83 -0.79
CA ASP A 265 19.57 -17.67 -2.21
C ASP A 265 20.54 -16.63 -2.81
N TRP A 266 21.16 -16.99 -3.96
CA TRP A 266 22.19 -16.17 -4.57
C TRP A 266 21.60 -15.12 -5.49
N GLY A 267 22.10 -13.90 -5.39
CA GLY A 267 21.78 -12.82 -6.31
C GLY A 267 22.83 -11.71 -6.27
N TYR A 268 22.87 -10.90 -7.33
CA TYR A 268 23.75 -9.74 -7.43
C TYR A 268 22.97 -8.47 -7.74
N TYR A 269 22.33 -8.39 -8.91
CA TYR A 269 21.47 -7.30 -9.37
C TYR A 269 20.74 -7.70 -10.67
N PRO A 270 19.44 -7.50 -10.80
CA PRO A 270 18.51 -6.85 -9.85
C PRO A 270 18.17 -7.67 -8.61
N ASP A 271 18.44 -8.98 -8.65
CA ASP A 271 18.11 -9.91 -7.59
C ASP A 271 19.04 -9.76 -6.39
N PRO A 272 18.56 -9.82 -5.16
CA PRO A 272 19.41 -9.71 -3.98
C PRO A 272 20.11 -11.03 -3.66
N PHE A 273 21.25 -10.96 -2.97
CA PHE A 273 21.71 -12.02 -2.11
C PHE A 273 20.78 -12.06 -0.90
N ALA A 274 20.13 -13.18 -0.64
CA ALA A 274 19.22 -13.37 0.49
C ALA A 274 19.72 -14.49 1.40
N PHE A 275 19.83 -14.19 2.70
CA PHE A 275 20.11 -15.16 3.75
C PHE A 275 18.96 -15.16 4.75
N SER A 276 18.67 -16.32 5.33
CA SER A 276 17.68 -16.45 6.40
C SER A 276 18.12 -17.46 7.45
N THR A 277 17.71 -17.23 8.71
CA THR A 277 17.74 -18.25 9.78
C THR A 277 16.35 -18.46 10.34
N SER A 278 16.01 -19.73 10.51
CA SER A 278 14.70 -20.17 10.99
C SER A 278 14.82 -21.35 11.96
N SER A 279 13.73 -21.64 12.66
CA SER A 279 13.57 -22.85 13.48
C SER A 279 12.24 -23.52 13.18
N PHE A 280 12.23 -24.83 13.10
CA PHE A 280 11.02 -25.61 12.84
C PHE A 280 10.66 -26.50 14.01
N ASN A 281 9.44 -26.33 14.51
CA ASN A 281 8.87 -27.19 15.54
C ASN A 281 7.94 -28.23 14.91
N SER A 282 8.40 -29.46 14.81
CA SER A 282 7.66 -30.56 14.16
C SER A 282 6.37 -30.92 14.91
N SER A 283 6.37 -30.91 16.23
CA SER A 283 5.19 -31.26 17.03
C SER A 283 4.08 -30.22 16.92
N LYS A 284 4.43 -28.94 16.74
CA LYS A 284 3.48 -27.84 16.53
C LYS A 284 3.21 -27.56 15.05
N GLN A 285 3.95 -28.20 14.13
CA GLN A 285 3.92 -27.89 12.71
C GLN A 285 4.05 -26.36 12.46
N THR A 286 5.00 -25.74 13.15
CA THR A 286 5.19 -24.28 13.14
C THR A 286 6.63 -23.95 12.78
N LEU A 287 6.78 -23.11 11.77
CA LEU A 287 8.04 -22.52 11.35
C LEU A 287 8.18 -21.12 11.96
N TYR A 288 9.35 -20.80 12.50
CA TYR A 288 9.72 -19.49 13.05
C TYR A 288 10.86 -18.92 12.22
N ILE A 289 10.69 -17.73 11.63
CA ILE A 289 11.70 -17.04 10.84
C ILE A 289 12.04 -15.73 11.55
N PHE A 290 13.31 -15.56 11.96
CA PHE A 290 13.71 -14.50 12.87
C PHE A 290 15.04 -13.83 12.54
N ASP A 291 15.70 -14.19 11.43
CA ASP A 291 16.91 -13.53 10.99
C ASP A 291 17.00 -13.50 9.46
N GLU A 292 17.38 -12.34 8.90
CA GLU A 292 17.63 -12.16 7.47
C GLU A 292 18.81 -11.23 7.20
N LEU A 293 19.47 -11.46 6.09
CA LEU A 293 20.41 -10.52 5.49
C LEU A 293 20.13 -10.39 3.99
N TYR A 294 19.84 -9.16 3.53
CA TYR A 294 19.59 -8.85 2.12
C TYR A 294 20.62 -7.86 1.60
N MET A 295 21.26 -8.20 0.47
CA MET A 295 22.26 -7.34 -0.14
C MET A 295 22.13 -7.32 -1.66
N LYS A 296 22.49 -6.21 -2.28
CA LYS A 296 22.57 -6.07 -3.75
C LYS A 296 23.92 -5.51 -4.15
N ARG A 297 24.40 -5.89 -5.33
CA ARG A 297 25.65 -5.41 -5.92
C ARG A 297 26.89 -5.72 -5.08
N GLN A 298 26.90 -6.83 -4.37
CA GLN A 298 28.03 -7.34 -3.60
C GLN A 298 28.61 -8.56 -4.31
N GLY A 299 29.92 -8.61 -4.46
CA GLY A 299 30.61 -9.81 -4.94
C GLY A 299 30.62 -10.91 -3.85
N ASN A 300 31.03 -12.13 -4.22
CA ASN A 300 31.04 -13.27 -3.28
C ASN A 300 31.85 -13.00 -2.02
N TYR A 301 32.99 -12.32 -2.14
CA TYR A 301 33.86 -12.04 -0.99
C TYR A 301 33.26 -11.03 -0.03
N GLU A 302 32.71 -9.94 -0.55
CA GLU A 302 31.99 -8.92 0.24
C GLU A 302 30.76 -9.52 0.92
N ALA A 303 30.03 -10.38 0.20
CA ALA A 303 28.88 -11.10 0.76
C ALA A 303 29.29 -12.06 1.89
N PHE A 304 30.40 -12.79 1.72
CA PHE A 304 30.94 -13.65 2.77
C PHE A 304 31.35 -12.88 4.01
N GLN A 305 32.05 -11.74 3.86
CA GLN A 305 32.46 -10.90 4.99
C GLN A 305 31.26 -10.30 5.73
N ALA A 306 30.28 -9.81 4.99
CA ALA A 306 29.06 -9.25 5.55
C ALA A 306 28.26 -10.32 6.32
N LEU A 307 28.08 -11.51 5.72
CA LEU A 307 27.40 -12.62 6.36
C LEU A 307 28.17 -13.12 7.60
N THR A 308 29.49 -13.22 7.55
CA THR A 308 30.31 -13.59 8.72
C THR A 308 30.10 -12.63 9.89
N THR A 309 30.09 -11.32 9.59
CA THR A 309 29.86 -10.28 10.59
C THR A 309 28.43 -10.36 11.14
N HIS A 310 27.46 -10.54 10.24
CA HIS A 310 26.04 -10.65 10.60
C HIS A 310 25.79 -11.85 11.53
N MET A 311 26.24 -13.05 11.13
CA MET A 311 26.09 -14.27 11.94
C MET A 311 26.74 -14.15 13.32
N LYS A 312 27.95 -13.58 13.37
CA LYS A 312 28.64 -13.33 14.65
C LYS A 312 27.86 -12.41 15.57
N ASN A 313 27.25 -11.34 15.04
CA ASN A 313 26.44 -10.41 15.81
C ASN A 313 25.16 -11.05 16.37
N HIS A 314 24.69 -12.13 15.75
CA HIS A 314 23.53 -12.92 16.18
C HIS A 314 23.91 -14.21 16.90
N GLY A 315 25.16 -14.34 17.37
CA GLY A 315 25.60 -15.48 18.16
C GLY A 315 25.88 -16.74 17.36
N MET A 316 25.98 -16.63 16.03
CA MET A 316 26.27 -17.75 15.11
C MET A 316 27.71 -17.69 14.58
N ASN A 317 28.21 -18.83 14.11
CA ASN A 317 29.55 -18.96 13.55
C ASN A 317 29.49 -19.55 12.14
N ILE A 318 29.87 -18.80 11.14
CA ILE A 318 29.83 -19.22 9.71
C ILE A 318 30.65 -20.48 9.43
N ALA A 319 31.68 -20.78 10.26
CA ALA A 319 32.54 -21.95 10.10
C ALA A 319 31.93 -23.24 10.74
N GLU A 320 31.00 -23.08 11.66
CA GLU A 320 30.41 -24.19 12.46
C GLU A 320 28.96 -24.42 12.09
N ASP A 321 28.19 -23.32 11.99
CA ASP A 321 26.74 -23.39 11.72
C ASP A 321 26.49 -23.67 10.25
N ARG A 322 25.78 -24.76 10.00
CA ARG A 322 25.56 -25.27 8.66
C ARG A 322 24.62 -24.41 7.85
N ILE A 323 25.06 -23.93 6.68
CA ILE A 323 24.26 -23.18 5.74
C ILE A 323 23.93 -24.07 4.52
N THR A 324 22.67 -24.05 4.08
CA THR A 324 22.26 -24.71 2.83
C THR A 324 21.92 -23.63 1.79
N ALA A 325 22.69 -23.58 0.71
CA ALA A 325 22.55 -22.58 -0.33
C ALA A 325 21.94 -23.12 -1.60
N ASP A 326 21.41 -22.25 -2.45
CA ASP A 326 21.03 -22.63 -3.80
C ASP A 326 22.20 -23.32 -4.53
N SER A 327 21.95 -24.51 -5.06
CA SER A 327 22.95 -25.31 -5.78
C SER A 327 23.16 -24.89 -7.23
N ALA A 328 22.39 -23.93 -7.76
CA ALA A 328 22.56 -23.40 -9.11
C ALA A 328 23.88 -22.61 -9.26
N GLU A 329 24.46 -22.15 -8.14
CA GLU A 329 25.71 -21.37 -8.09
C GLU A 329 26.86 -22.15 -7.41
N PRO A 330 27.37 -23.23 -8.05
CA PRO A 330 28.41 -24.08 -7.44
C PRO A 330 29.72 -23.33 -7.20
N LYS A 331 30.02 -22.30 -8.00
CA LYS A 331 31.20 -21.43 -7.81
C LYS A 331 31.08 -20.63 -6.52
N SER A 332 29.96 -20.01 -6.28
CA SER A 332 29.70 -19.22 -5.05
C SER A 332 29.81 -20.10 -3.81
N ILE A 333 29.30 -21.32 -3.86
CA ILE A 333 29.46 -22.32 -2.79
C ILE A 333 30.94 -22.69 -2.57
N ALA A 334 31.70 -22.90 -3.65
CA ALA A 334 33.12 -23.21 -3.56
C ALA A 334 33.93 -22.06 -2.99
N ASP A 335 33.63 -20.83 -3.38
CA ASP A 335 34.27 -19.61 -2.86
C ASP A 335 34.05 -19.51 -1.34
N PHE A 336 32.80 -19.61 -0.86
CA PHE A 336 32.46 -19.55 0.57
C PHE A 336 33.15 -20.65 1.38
N ARG A 337 33.23 -21.87 0.85
CA ARG A 337 33.98 -22.96 1.48
C ARG A 337 35.48 -22.65 1.58
N SER A 338 36.07 -22.11 0.52
CA SER A 338 37.50 -21.78 0.48
C SER A 338 37.88 -20.73 1.53
N TRP A 339 36.93 -19.87 1.92
CA TRP A 339 37.10 -18.88 3.00
C TRP A 339 36.70 -19.38 4.38
N GLY A 340 36.36 -20.67 4.51
CA GLY A 340 36.11 -21.34 5.79
C GLY A 340 34.63 -21.45 6.18
N GLY A 341 33.70 -21.18 5.26
CA GLY A 341 32.26 -21.30 5.54
C GLY A 341 31.75 -22.74 5.56
N SER A 342 30.92 -23.09 6.52
CA SER A 342 30.22 -24.39 6.65
C SER A 342 28.98 -24.38 5.76
N ILE A 343 29.17 -24.50 4.43
CA ILE A 343 28.11 -24.35 3.44
C ILE A 343 27.98 -25.57 2.52
N ARG A 344 26.76 -25.93 2.18
CA ARG A 344 26.45 -26.95 1.15
C ARG A 344 25.39 -26.47 0.18
N GLY A 345 25.39 -27.04 -1.02
CA GLY A 345 24.29 -26.87 -1.97
C GLY A 345 23.05 -27.67 -1.56
N ALA A 346 21.88 -27.10 -1.77
CA ALA A 346 20.61 -27.79 -1.63
C ALA A 346 20.48 -28.89 -2.71
N ILE A 347 19.89 -30.00 -2.36
CA ILE A 347 19.61 -31.08 -3.32
C ILE A 347 18.31 -30.73 -4.05
N LYS A 348 18.43 -30.34 -5.30
CA LYS A 348 17.29 -30.00 -6.17
C LYS A 348 16.93 -31.20 -7.04
N GLY A 349 15.66 -31.59 -7.06
CA GLY A 349 15.08 -32.55 -7.98
C GLY A 349 13.97 -31.88 -8.80
N ILE A 350 13.48 -32.61 -9.82
CA ILE A 350 12.31 -32.16 -10.59
C ILE A 350 11.14 -31.99 -9.63
N GLY A 351 10.46 -30.86 -9.68
CA GLY A 351 9.32 -30.54 -8.81
C GLY A 351 9.70 -30.15 -7.36
N SER A 352 10.99 -29.90 -7.08
CA SER A 352 11.43 -29.52 -5.70
C SER A 352 10.85 -28.19 -5.23
N ARG A 353 10.60 -27.23 -6.16
CA ARG A 353 9.96 -25.95 -5.83
C ARG A 353 8.52 -26.18 -5.41
N GLU A 354 7.75 -26.92 -6.21
CA GLU A 354 6.36 -27.24 -5.92
C GLU A 354 6.21 -28.03 -4.62
N ALA A 355 7.10 -28.99 -4.38
CA ALA A 355 7.07 -29.81 -3.17
C ALA A 355 7.35 -28.96 -1.91
N SER A 356 8.36 -28.09 -1.94
CA SER A 356 8.72 -27.22 -0.83
C SER A 356 7.64 -26.18 -0.54
N PHE A 357 7.04 -25.59 -1.58
CA PHE A 357 5.93 -24.64 -1.41
C PHE A 357 4.70 -25.33 -0.84
N LYS A 358 4.33 -26.53 -1.33
CA LYS A 358 3.22 -27.31 -0.76
C LYS A 358 3.47 -27.67 0.70
N TRP A 359 4.72 -28.01 1.05
CA TRP A 359 5.08 -28.28 2.43
C TRP A 359 4.91 -27.04 3.31
N LEU A 360 5.41 -25.86 2.90
CA LEU A 360 5.23 -24.60 3.61
C LEU A 360 3.74 -24.26 3.78
N GLN A 361 2.93 -24.43 2.75
CA GLN A 361 1.47 -24.23 2.80
C GLN A 361 0.78 -25.22 3.76
N GLY A 362 1.30 -26.44 3.86
CA GLY A 362 0.78 -27.48 4.74
C GLY A 362 1.08 -27.29 6.22
N LEU A 363 2.00 -26.39 6.57
CA LEU A 363 2.31 -26.07 7.96
C LEU A 363 1.10 -25.44 8.65
N LYS A 364 0.95 -25.73 9.93
CA LYS A 364 -0.10 -25.11 10.74
C LYS A 364 0.12 -23.60 10.84
N LYS A 365 1.39 -23.16 10.88
CA LYS A 365 1.73 -21.74 11.02
C LYS A 365 3.16 -21.45 10.56
N ILE A 366 3.34 -20.30 9.91
CA ILE A 366 4.63 -19.67 9.62
C ILE A 366 4.67 -18.36 10.39
N VAL A 367 5.47 -18.27 11.44
CA VAL A 367 5.65 -17.07 12.27
C VAL A 367 6.88 -16.34 11.78
N ILE A 368 6.73 -15.06 11.40
CA ILE A 368 7.82 -14.23 10.90
C ILE A 368 7.91 -12.97 11.76
N ASP A 369 9.11 -12.63 12.21
CA ASP A 369 9.36 -11.36 12.88
C ASP A 369 9.53 -10.25 11.81
N PRO A 370 8.58 -9.31 11.65
CA PRO A 370 8.64 -8.33 10.58
C PRO A 370 9.66 -7.21 10.83
N VAL A 371 10.20 -7.10 12.06
CA VAL A 371 11.24 -6.13 12.38
C VAL A 371 12.62 -6.69 12.04
N ARG A 372 12.83 -7.98 12.35
CA ARG A 372 14.07 -8.69 12.06
C ARG A 372 14.17 -9.15 10.60
N CYS A 373 13.03 -9.50 10.00
CA CYS A 373 12.92 -10.07 8.65
C CYS A 373 11.92 -9.32 7.78
N PRO A 374 12.13 -8.01 7.51
CA PRO A 374 11.16 -7.20 6.78
C PRO A 374 10.96 -7.65 5.33
N HIS A 375 12.02 -8.08 4.63
CA HIS A 375 11.92 -8.54 3.25
C HIS A 375 11.21 -9.90 3.16
N ILE A 376 11.57 -10.86 4.01
CA ILE A 376 10.94 -12.18 4.05
C ILE A 376 9.46 -12.05 4.45
N ALA A 377 9.13 -11.17 5.42
CA ALA A 377 7.75 -10.91 5.80
C ALA A 377 6.93 -10.35 4.63
N ASP A 378 7.50 -9.40 3.87
CA ASP A 378 6.88 -8.86 2.66
C ASP A 378 6.69 -9.96 1.61
N GLU A 379 7.71 -10.77 1.31
CA GLU A 379 7.62 -11.82 0.31
C GLU A 379 6.55 -12.87 0.68
N PHE A 380 6.56 -13.44 1.88
CA PHE A 380 5.56 -14.43 2.28
C PHE A 380 4.12 -13.89 2.29
N THR A 381 3.93 -12.62 2.63
CA THR A 381 2.59 -12.02 2.69
C THR A 381 2.10 -11.48 1.35
N LEU A 382 3.01 -11.22 0.40
CA LEU A 382 2.70 -10.60 -0.88
C LEU A 382 2.82 -11.57 -2.07
N TYR A 383 3.27 -12.81 -1.85
CA TYR A 383 3.40 -13.80 -2.90
C TYR A 383 2.02 -14.37 -3.26
N GLU A 384 1.52 -14.03 -4.44
CA GLU A 384 0.17 -14.33 -4.89
C GLU A 384 0.17 -15.17 -6.16
N TYR A 385 -0.78 -16.10 -6.28
CA TYR A 385 -1.03 -16.81 -7.54
C TYR A 385 -1.38 -15.83 -8.66
N GLU A 386 -0.98 -16.16 -9.88
CA GLU A 386 -1.44 -15.46 -11.07
C GLU A 386 -2.89 -15.81 -11.39
N ILE A 387 -3.60 -14.82 -11.95
CA ILE A 387 -5.00 -14.97 -12.35
C ILE A 387 -5.14 -14.71 -13.84
N ASP A 388 -5.91 -15.56 -14.47
CA ASP A 388 -6.42 -15.29 -15.81
C ASP A 388 -7.33 -14.07 -15.76
N LYS A 389 -6.96 -13.03 -16.49
CA LYS A 389 -7.69 -11.74 -16.51
C LYS A 389 -9.08 -11.83 -17.14
N HIS A 390 -9.35 -12.89 -17.89
CA HIS A 390 -10.62 -13.08 -18.58
C HIS A 390 -11.59 -13.96 -17.80
N THR A 391 -11.08 -15.03 -17.18
CA THR A 391 -11.93 -15.98 -16.43
C THR A 391 -11.96 -15.67 -14.93
N GLY A 392 -10.94 -15.00 -14.38
CA GLY A 392 -10.78 -14.79 -12.95
C GLY A 392 -10.25 -15.99 -12.20
N ASP A 393 -9.90 -17.08 -12.91
CA ASP A 393 -9.38 -18.31 -12.32
C ASP A 393 -7.90 -18.22 -11.98
N ILE A 394 -7.47 -18.95 -10.96
CA ILE A 394 -6.07 -19.08 -10.60
C ILE A 394 -5.35 -19.89 -11.70
N ILE A 395 -4.29 -19.32 -12.26
CA ILE A 395 -3.40 -20.03 -13.18
C ILE A 395 -2.62 -21.06 -12.36
N SER A 396 -2.62 -22.28 -12.83
CA SER A 396 -1.96 -23.40 -12.14
C SER A 396 -0.44 -23.20 -12.06
N GLY A 397 0.13 -23.44 -10.90
CA GLY A 397 1.56 -23.30 -10.62
C GLY A 397 1.89 -22.08 -9.74
N TYR A 398 3.13 -21.98 -9.33
CA TYR A 398 3.62 -20.82 -8.57
C TYR A 398 4.18 -19.79 -9.56
N PRO A 399 3.83 -18.51 -9.42
CA PRO A 399 4.22 -17.49 -10.37
C PRO A 399 5.73 -17.27 -10.39
N ASP A 400 6.24 -16.93 -11.57
CA ASP A 400 7.61 -16.49 -11.76
C ASP A 400 7.69 -14.94 -11.76
N GLY A 401 8.84 -14.39 -11.38
CA GLY A 401 9.10 -12.96 -11.44
C GLY A 401 8.47 -12.11 -10.32
N GLN A 402 7.86 -12.74 -9.32
CA GLN A 402 7.61 -12.07 -8.04
C GLN A 402 8.84 -12.21 -7.14
N PRO A 403 9.09 -11.25 -6.22
CA PRO A 403 10.16 -11.41 -5.23
C PRO A 403 9.91 -12.65 -4.36
N ASP A 404 10.85 -13.60 -4.41
CA ASP A 404 10.77 -14.88 -3.67
C ASP A 404 12.14 -15.34 -3.13
N HIS A 405 13.13 -14.47 -3.15
CA HIS A 405 14.50 -14.78 -2.74
C HIS A 405 14.61 -15.20 -1.27
N GLY A 406 13.87 -14.53 -0.38
CA GLY A 406 13.81 -14.91 1.02
C GLY A 406 13.00 -16.18 1.24
N ILE A 407 11.92 -16.39 0.48
CA ILE A 407 11.18 -17.66 0.46
C ILE A 407 12.11 -18.79 0.02
N ASP A 408 12.92 -18.54 -1.01
CA ASP A 408 13.88 -19.51 -1.54
C ASP A 408 15.00 -19.80 -0.53
N ALA A 409 15.57 -18.79 0.13
CA ALA A 409 16.53 -18.99 1.20
C ALA A 409 15.95 -19.84 2.35
N VAL A 410 14.72 -19.57 2.79
CA VAL A 410 14.01 -20.36 3.81
C VAL A 410 13.79 -21.79 3.35
N ARG A 411 13.28 -22.04 2.15
CA ARG A 411 13.03 -23.41 1.69
C ARG A 411 14.30 -24.23 1.46
N TYR A 412 15.43 -23.57 1.09
CA TYR A 412 16.73 -24.26 1.01
C TYR A 412 17.22 -24.65 2.40
N SER A 413 17.12 -23.76 3.39
CA SER A 413 17.51 -24.07 4.77
C SER A 413 16.83 -25.31 5.33
N LEU A 414 15.56 -25.51 4.96
CA LEU A 414 14.69 -26.59 5.45
C LEU A 414 14.65 -27.82 4.50
N GLU A 415 15.55 -27.88 3.52
CA GLU A 415 15.56 -28.91 2.48
C GLU A 415 15.57 -30.34 3.06
N SER A 416 16.35 -30.57 4.11
CA SER A 416 16.40 -31.88 4.79
C SER A 416 15.09 -32.27 5.48
N ILE A 417 14.24 -31.31 5.83
CA ILE A 417 12.96 -31.57 6.52
C ILE A 417 11.86 -31.86 5.50
N TRP A 418 11.60 -30.94 4.57
CA TRP A 418 10.48 -31.12 3.65
C TRP A 418 10.68 -32.28 2.66
N ARG A 419 11.92 -32.69 2.38
CA ARG A 419 12.20 -33.85 1.53
C ARG A 419 11.91 -35.17 2.22
N HIS A 420 12.02 -35.26 3.53
CA HIS A 420 11.77 -36.48 4.31
C HIS A 420 10.38 -36.52 4.95
N GLY A 421 9.46 -35.63 4.51
CA GLY A 421 8.07 -35.62 4.98
C GLY A 421 7.88 -35.03 6.37
N GLY A 422 8.88 -34.36 6.92
CA GLY A 422 8.75 -33.64 8.20
C GLY A 422 8.76 -34.55 9.44
N GLU A 423 9.39 -35.73 9.37
CA GLU A 423 9.63 -36.59 10.53
C GLU A 423 10.49 -35.93 11.61
#